data_82c999b69670d49141155548ddb728da
#
_entry.id   82c999b69670d49141155548ddb728da
#
_cell.length_a   1.000
_cell.length_b   1.000
_cell.length_c   1.000
_cell.angle_alpha   90.00
_cell.angle_beta   90.00
_cell.angle_gamma   90.00
#
_symmetry.space_group_name_H-M   'P 1'
#
loop_
_entity.id
_entity.type
_entity.pdbx_description
1 polymer ?
#
loop_
_entity_poly.entity_id
_entity_poly.type
_entity_poly.pdbx_seq_one_letter_code
_entity_poly.pdbx_strand_id
1 'polypeptide(L)'
;MKWALKRHYSERDYMLFLIGIHTGLCVSDLLQIQTKTIVKLKRKKIKEFKIKEGETKKERMINLTSIFDEVYSYAQTLENTWLFPSRKGDQPISKIQAYRQLQKAGDFASIESIGTHTMRKTFGYWFYKQTKDVAMLQDILNHSTPQITLKYIGINKEEKDNILDNFYI
;
A
#
# COMPACT_ATOMS: atom_id res chain seq x y z
N MET A 1 13.52 0.85 -4.82
CA MET A 1 12.76 1.80 -3.96
C MET A 1 12.72 1.39 -2.48
N LYS A 2 12.28 0.17 -2.10
CA LYS A 2 12.25 -0.28 -0.68
C LYS A 2 13.60 -0.11 0.03
N TRP A 3 14.71 -0.53 -0.60
CA TRP A 3 16.06 -0.34 -0.09
C TRP A 3 16.41 1.16 0.05
N ALA A 4 16.13 1.97 -0.95
CA ALA A 4 16.41 3.40 -0.93
C ALA A 4 15.69 4.11 0.23
N LEU A 5 14.41 3.83 0.41
CA LEU A 5 13.62 4.38 1.53
C LEU A 5 14.17 3.96 2.88
N LYS A 6 14.49 2.68 3.07
CA LYS A 6 15.01 2.16 4.35
C LYS A 6 16.37 2.75 4.74
N ARG A 7 17.22 3.06 3.76
CA ARG A 7 18.60 3.50 4.01
C ARG A 7 18.78 5.03 4.02
N HIS A 8 18.01 5.75 3.21
CA HIS A 8 18.27 7.17 2.94
C HIS A 8 17.12 8.11 3.31
N TYR A 9 15.98 7.57 3.76
CA TYR A 9 14.78 8.36 4.10
C TYR A 9 14.33 8.09 5.53
N SER A 10 13.28 8.80 5.96
CA SER A 10 12.74 8.60 7.30
C SER A 10 12.03 7.25 7.42
N GLU A 11 12.07 6.67 8.62
CA GLU A 11 11.34 5.43 8.92
C GLU A 11 9.83 5.56 8.62
N ARG A 12 9.26 6.75 8.87
CA ARG A 12 7.89 7.08 8.49
C ARG A 12 7.62 6.87 6.99
N ASP A 13 8.51 7.39 6.13
CA ASP A 13 8.32 7.35 4.68
C ASP A 13 8.52 5.92 4.15
N TYR A 14 9.43 5.17 4.78
CA TYR A 14 9.59 3.74 4.52
C TYR A 14 8.33 2.94 4.92
N MET A 15 7.78 3.19 6.13
CA MET A 15 6.58 2.50 6.61
C MET A 15 5.35 2.85 5.78
N LEU A 16 5.21 4.09 5.34
CA LEU A 16 4.15 4.49 4.41
C LEU A 16 4.20 3.67 3.12
N PHE A 17 5.37 3.54 2.53
CA PHE A 17 5.58 2.74 1.34
C PHE A 17 5.32 1.25 1.59
N LEU A 18 5.89 0.71 2.67
CA LEU A 18 5.74 -0.70 3.03
C LEU A 18 4.28 -1.09 3.19
N ILE A 19 3.52 -0.36 4.01
CA ILE A 19 2.09 -0.62 4.22
C ILE A 19 1.31 -0.43 2.91
N GLY A 20 1.61 0.61 2.14
CA GLY A 20 0.94 0.89 0.88
C GLY A 20 1.05 -0.26 -0.14
N ILE A 21 2.26 -0.82 -0.32
CA ILE A 21 2.48 -1.93 -1.26
C ILE A 21 1.98 -3.29 -0.75
N HIS A 22 1.70 -3.44 0.55
CA HIS A 22 1.14 -4.69 1.12
C HIS A 22 -0.37 -4.66 1.30
N THR A 23 -0.97 -3.48 1.29
CA THR A 23 -2.42 -3.33 1.52
C THR A 23 -3.18 -2.83 0.29
N GLY A 24 -2.49 -2.16 -0.62
CA GLY A 24 -3.11 -1.50 -1.75
C GLY A 24 -4.04 -0.35 -1.38
N LEU A 25 -3.93 0.22 -0.18
CA LEU A 25 -4.69 1.40 0.23
C LEU A 25 -4.26 2.63 -0.57
N CYS A 26 -5.20 3.55 -0.78
CA CYS A 26 -4.89 4.88 -1.28
C CYS A 26 -4.07 5.67 -0.24
N VAL A 27 -3.22 6.59 -0.68
CA VAL A 27 -2.41 7.43 0.23
C VAL A 27 -3.30 8.16 1.24
N SER A 28 -4.48 8.65 0.80
CA SER A 28 -5.44 9.30 1.70
C SER A 28 -5.86 8.46 2.88
N ASP A 29 -6.08 7.17 2.64
CA ASP A 29 -6.57 6.24 3.66
C ASP A 29 -5.43 5.76 4.56
N LEU A 30 -4.24 5.55 3.99
CA LEU A 30 -3.03 5.28 4.76
C LEU A 30 -2.77 6.38 5.79
N LEU A 31 -2.86 7.65 5.39
CA LEU A 31 -2.61 8.79 6.26
C LEU A 31 -3.63 8.93 7.42
N GLN A 32 -4.78 8.27 7.34
CA GLN A 32 -5.78 8.24 8.42
C GLN A 32 -5.55 7.13 9.45
N ILE A 33 -4.54 6.28 9.26
CA ILE A 33 -4.23 5.22 10.22
C ILE A 33 -3.65 5.84 11.51
N GLN A 34 -4.27 5.50 12.64
CA GLN A 34 -3.82 5.97 13.95
C GLN A 34 -2.88 4.96 14.60
N THR A 35 -1.85 5.46 15.28
CA THR A 35 -0.86 4.66 16.03
C THR A 35 -1.53 3.70 17.01
N LYS A 36 -2.55 4.18 17.76
CA LYS A 36 -3.33 3.35 18.69
C LYS A 36 -4.02 2.15 18.05
N THR A 37 -4.35 2.22 16.75
CA THR A 37 -4.95 1.09 16.02
C THR A 37 -3.97 -0.08 16.00
N ILE A 38 -2.74 0.16 15.58
CA ILE A 38 -1.69 -0.88 15.51
C ILE A 38 -1.37 -1.45 16.90
N VAL A 39 -1.25 -0.59 17.92
CA VAL A 39 -0.99 -1.03 19.31
C VAL A 39 -2.11 -1.92 19.85
N LYS A 40 -3.38 -1.59 19.56
CA LYS A 40 -4.54 -2.41 19.95
C LYS A 40 -4.53 -3.79 19.29
N LEU A 41 -4.08 -3.90 18.03
CA LEU A 41 -4.01 -5.19 17.35
C LEU A 41 -3.08 -6.17 18.06
N LYS A 42 -1.92 -5.72 18.54
CA LYS A 42 -0.98 -6.56 19.30
C LYS A 42 -1.60 -7.08 20.58
N ARG A 43 -2.30 -6.20 21.32
CA ARG A 43 -3.01 -6.59 22.57
C ARG A 43 -4.09 -7.64 22.32
N LYS A 44 -4.80 -7.55 21.19
CA LYS A 44 -5.85 -8.50 20.81
C LYS A 44 -5.32 -9.75 20.12
N LYS A 45 -4.01 -9.85 19.86
CA LYS A 45 -3.36 -10.95 19.11
C LYS A 45 -3.93 -11.13 17.71
N ILE A 46 -4.39 -10.05 17.07
CA ILE A 46 -4.89 -10.02 15.68
C ILE A 46 -3.98 -9.13 14.84
N LYS A 47 -3.94 -9.38 13.53
CA LYS A 47 -3.09 -8.64 12.59
C LYS A 47 -3.89 -8.00 11.46
N GLU A 48 -5.16 -7.76 11.71
CA GLU A 48 -6.09 -7.16 10.75
C GLU A 48 -7.00 -6.14 11.41
N PHE A 49 -7.45 -5.16 10.64
CA PHE A 49 -8.38 -4.12 11.10
C PHE A 49 -9.25 -3.62 9.95
N LYS A 50 -10.40 -3.07 10.30
CA LYS A 50 -11.29 -2.43 9.33
C LYS A 50 -10.92 -0.98 9.13
N ILE A 51 -10.98 -0.53 7.88
CA ILE A 51 -10.92 0.87 7.51
C ILE A 51 -12.12 1.22 6.61
N LYS A 52 -12.67 2.41 6.79
CA LYS A 52 -13.64 2.97 5.86
C LYS A 52 -12.90 3.80 4.84
N GLU A 53 -12.85 3.34 3.60
CA GLU A 53 -12.16 4.05 2.53
C GLU A 53 -12.83 5.40 2.26
N GLY A 54 -12.03 6.45 2.13
CA GLY A 54 -12.51 7.82 1.96
C GLY A 54 -13.23 8.04 0.63
N GLU A 55 -12.80 7.38 -0.42
CA GLU A 55 -13.33 7.53 -1.78
C GLU A 55 -14.62 6.72 -1.98
N THR A 56 -14.58 5.44 -1.67
CA THR A 56 -15.67 4.51 -1.93
C THR A 56 -16.71 4.47 -0.81
N LYS A 57 -16.38 4.99 0.37
CA LYS A 57 -17.14 4.90 1.63
C LYS A 57 -17.41 3.47 2.11
N LYS A 58 -16.82 2.47 1.48
CA LYS A 58 -16.95 1.05 1.85
C LYS A 58 -16.00 0.69 2.98
N GLU A 59 -16.43 -0.24 3.82
CA GLU A 59 -15.54 -0.88 4.79
C GLU A 59 -14.68 -1.93 4.10
N ARG A 60 -13.40 -1.94 4.43
CA ARG A 60 -12.45 -2.91 3.94
C ARG A 60 -11.62 -3.48 5.08
N MET A 61 -11.44 -4.80 5.09
CA MET A 61 -10.52 -5.47 6.00
C MET A 61 -9.08 -5.34 5.48
N ILE A 62 -8.19 -4.87 6.33
CA ILE A 62 -6.77 -4.70 6.04
C ILE A 62 -5.98 -5.72 6.83
N ASN A 63 -5.28 -6.60 6.13
CA ASN A 63 -4.42 -7.62 6.72
C ASN A 63 -2.96 -7.16 6.70
N LEU A 64 -2.30 -7.20 7.86
CA LEU A 64 -0.91 -6.82 8.04
C LEU A 64 -0.01 -8.01 8.40
N THR A 65 -0.49 -9.25 8.31
CA THR A 65 0.19 -10.43 8.84
C THR A 65 1.66 -10.52 8.44
N SER A 66 1.97 -10.27 7.18
CA SER A 66 3.34 -10.39 6.64
C SER A 66 4.31 -9.29 7.08
N ILE A 67 3.79 -8.14 7.55
CA ILE A 67 4.60 -6.97 7.92
C ILE A 67 4.29 -6.48 9.34
N PHE A 68 3.45 -7.21 10.08
CA PHE A 68 2.89 -6.73 11.34
C PHE A 68 3.96 -6.36 12.37
N ASP A 69 4.97 -7.19 12.56
CA ASP A 69 5.97 -6.97 13.59
C ASP A 69 6.84 -5.74 13.28
N GLU A 70 7.14 -5.47 11.99
CA GLU A 70 7.87 -4.27 11.57
C GLU A 70 7.01 -3.00 11.77
N VAL A 71 5.72 -3.06 11.39
CA VAL A 71 4.77 -1.95 11.59
C VAL A 71 4.52 -1.69 13.08
N TYR A 72 4.41 -2.73 13.89
CA TYR A 72 4.22 -2.59 15.32
C TYR A 72 5.45 -1.99 16.01
N SER A 73 6.66 -2.44 15.67
CA SER A 73 7.91 -1.88 16.20
C SER A 73 8.01 -0.38 15.91
N TYR A 74 7.69 0.01 14.66
CA TYR A 74 7.63 1.43 14.30
C TYR A 74 6.55 2.19 15.10
N ALA A 75 5.34 1.63 15.24
CA ALA A 75 4.28 2.28 15.99
C ALA A 75 4.65 2.51 17.47
N GLN A 76 5.48 1.66 18.06
CA GLN A 76 5.98 1.83 19.42
C GLN A 76 6.96 3.01 19.61
N THR A 77 7.62 3.45 18.53
CA THR A 77 8.52 4.62 18.60
C THR A 77 7.77 5.96 18.53
N LEU A 78 6.46 5.91 18.28
CA LEU A 78 5.64 7.10 18.07
C LEU A 78 4.85 7.49 19.33
N GLU A 79 4.96 8.74 19.73
CA GLU A 79 4.09 9.38 20.74
C GLU A 79 2.89 10.10 20.09
N ASN A 80 2.80 10.11 18.79
CA ASN A 80 1.80 10.84 18.01
C ASN A 80 0.50 10.06 17.83
N THR A 81 -0.60 10.77 17.63
CA THR A 81 -1.90 10.18 17.29
C THR A 81 -1.84 9.41 15.97
N TRP A 82 -1.13 9.93 14.98
CA TRP A 82 -1.10 9.42 13.62
C TRP A 82 0.10 8.53 13.35
N LEU A 83 -0.10 7.45 12.62
CA LEU A 83 0.98 6.53 12.23
C LEU A 83 2.01 7.21 11.29
N PHE A 84 1.58 8.23 10.55
CA PHE A 84 2.43 9.02 9.65
C PHE A 84 2.43 10.50 10.06
N PRO A 85 3.04 10.85 11.20
CA PRO A 85 2.92 12.19 11.76
C PRO A 85 3.62 13.26 10.94
N SER A 86 3.04 14.44 10.93
CA SER A 86 3.69 15.67 10.46
C SER A 86 4.68 16.17 11.51
N ARG A 87 5.68 16.94 11.07
CA ARG A 87 6.54 17.71 11.99
C ARG A 87 5.83 18.95 12.54
N LYS A 88 4.66 19.30 12.00
CA LYS A 88 3.88 20.49 12.35
C LYS A 88 2.57 20.06 13.01
N GLY A 89 2.54 20.08 14.34
CA GLY A 89 1.33 19.78 15.13
C GLY A 89 0.89 18.32 15.08
N ASP A 90 -0.19 17.98 15.79
CA ASP A 90 -0.76 16.64 15.83
C ASP A 90 -1.68 16.38 14.63
N GLN A 91 -1.07 16.19 13.47
CA GLN A 91 -1.74 15.86 12.21
C GLN A 91 -0.87 14.94 11.36
N PRO A 92 -1.45 14.14 10.46
CA PRO A 92 -0.65 13.35 9.54
C PRO A 92 0.04 14.25 8.51
N ILE A 93 1.07 13.73 7.83
CA ILE A 93 1.62 14.42 6.65
C ILE A 93 0.55 14.58 5.58
N SER A 94 0.69 15.61 4.75
CA SER A 94 -0.21 15.81 3.62
C SER A 94 0.07 14.79 2.49
N LYS A 95 -0.94 14.53 1.66
CA LYS A 95 -0.77 13.73 0.42
C LYS A 95 0.36 14.25 -0.45
N ILE A 96 0.50 15.57 -0.54
CA ILE A 96 1.56 16.23 -1.33
C ILE A 96 2.94 15.91 -0.76
N GLN A 97 3.09 15.96 0.57
CA GLN A 97 4.35 15.60 1.23
C GLN A 97 4.68 14.12 1.02
N ALA A 98 3.71 13.22 1.24
CA ALA A 98 3.87 11.79 0.99
C ALA A 98 4.34 11.53 -0.46
N TYR A 99 3.66 12.12 -1.43
CA TYR A 99 4.01 11.99 -2.84
C TYR A 99 5.43 12.49 -3.14
N ARG A 100 5.80 13.68 -2.65
CA ARG A 100 7.15 14.23 -2.84
C ARG A 100 8.25 13.33 -2.28
N GLN A 101 8.04 12.69 -1.13
CA GLN A 101 9.01 11.77 -0.56
C GLN A 101 9.13 10.50 -1.40
N LEU A 102 8.01 9.96 -1.87
CA LEU A 102 8.01 8.80 -2.75
C LEU A 102 8.68 9.09 -4.10
N GLN A 103 8.45 10.27 -4.68
CA GLN A 103 9.14 10.69 -5.91
C GLN A 103 10.66 10.74 -5.71
N LYS A 104 11.13 11.46 -4.69
CA LYS A 104 12.57 11.56 -4.39
C LYS A 104 13.21 10.18 -4.20
N ALA A 105 12.50 9.26 -3.53
CA ALA A 105 12.99 7.90 -3.35
C ALA A 105 12.98 7.09 -4.66
N GLY A 106 12.02 7.36 -5.54
CA GLY A 106 11.98 6.80 -6.89
C GLY A 106 13.15 7.30 -7.75
N ASP A 107 13.36 8.62 -7.78
CA ASP A 107 14.47 9.26 -8.52
C ASP A 107 15.82 8.69 -8.06
N PHE A 108 16.03 8.59 -6.73
CA PHE A 108 17.23 7.97 -6.15
C PHE A 108 17.42 6.50 -6.56
N ALA A 109 16.33 5.77 -6.75
CA ALA A 109 16.35 4.37 -7.16
C ALA A 109 16.27 4.18 -8.68
N SER A 110 16.40 5.27 -9.47
CA SER A 110 16.27 5.28 -10.94
C SER A 110 14.94 4.65 -11.42
N ILE A 111 13.86 4.91 -10.68
CA ILE A 111 12.51 4.44 -11.02
C ILE A 111 11.72 5.62 -11.58
N GLU A 112 11.40 5.55 -12.85
CA GLU A 112 10.61 6.56 -13.53
C GLU A 112 9.12 6.48 -13.14
N SER A 113 8.41 7.60 -13.29
CA SER A 113 6.94 7.67 -13.24
C SER A 113 6.30 7.24 -11.91
N ILE A 114 6.85 7.70 -10.78
CA ILE A 114 6.20 7.54 -9.48
C ILE A 114 4.97 8.44 -9.43
N GLY A 115 3.79 7.84 -9.29
CA GLY A 115 2.51 8.52 -9.19
C GLY A 115 1.79 8.26 -7.86
N THR A 116 0.66 8.95 -7.67
CA THR A 116 -0.17 8.81 -6.46
C THR A 116 -0.72 7.40 -6.25
N HIS A 117 -0.82 6.61 -7.32
CA HIS A 117 -1.32 5.23 -7.30
C HIS A 117 -0.22 4.17 -7.38
N THR A 118 1.06 4.55 -7.39
CA THR A 118 2.17 3.60 -7.58
C THR A 118 2.13 2.45 -6.56
N MET A 119 1.95 2.74 -5.27
CA MET A 119 1.89 1.71 -4.24
C MET A 119 0.70 0.75 -4.46
N ARG A 120 -0.47 1.29 -4.79
CA ARG A 120 -1.68 0.51 -5.04
C ARG A 120 -1.56 -0.33 -6.33
N LYS A 121 -0.95 0.21 -7.38
CA LYS A 121 -0.63 -0.56 -8.60
C LYS A 121 0.38 -1.66 -8.32
N THR A 122 1.42 -1.38 -7.55
CA THR A 122 2.43 -2.36 -7.15
C THR A 122 1.80 -3.52 -6.36
N PHE A 123 0.94 -3.22 -5.39
CA PHE A 123 0.17 -4.24 -4.69
C PHE A 123 -0.63 -5.11 -5.67
N GLY A 124 -1.42 -4.48 -6.53
CA GLY A 124 -2.29 -5.20 -7.47
C GLY A 124 -1.52 -6.07 -8.45
N TYR A 125 -0.41 -5.55 -8.99
CA TYR A 125 0.47 -6.30 -9.89
C TYR A 125 1.02 -7.57 -9.22
N TRP A 126 1.62 -7.44 -8.03
CA TRP A 126 2.20 -8.57 -7.33
C TRP A 126 1.16 -9.55 -6.79
N PHE A 127 -0.01 -9.05 -6.35
CA PHE A 127 -1.13 -9.91 -5.98
C PHE A 127 -1.54 -10.78 -7.17
N TYR A 128 -1.79 -10.17 -8.33
CA TYR A 128 -2.17 -10.90 -9.53
C TYR A 128 -1.08 -11.86 -10.01
N LYS A 129 0.20 -11.46 -9.97
CA LYS A 129 1.31 -12.36 -10.36
C LYS A 129 1.37 -13.62 -9.50
N GLN A 130 1.07 -13.52 -8.22
CA GLN A 130 1.14 -14.64 -7.28
C GLN A 130 -0.13 -15.50 -7.27
N THR A 131 -1.30 -14.91 -7.40
CA THR A 131 -2.58 -15.61 -7.22
C THR A 131 -3.30 -15.91 -8.52
N LYS A 132 -3.07 -15.12 -9.57
CA LYS A 132 -3.84 -15.08 -10.82
C LYS A 132 -5.35 -14.80 -10.62
N ASP A 133 -5.78 -14.49 -9.41
CA ASP A 133 -7.17 -14.23 -9.04
C ASP A 133 -7.53 -12.75 -9.31
N VAL A 134 -8.00 -12.48 -10.52
CA VAL A 134 -8.43 -11.14 -10.92
C VAL A 134 -9.77 -10.75 -10.25
N ALA A 135 -10.63 -11.72 -9.93
CA ALA A 135 -11.92 -11.44 -9.33
C ALA A 135 -11.72 -10.94 -7.89
N MET A 136 -10.91 -11.63 -7.10
CA MET A 136 -10.56 -11.17 -5.75
C MET A 136 -9.82 -9.83 -5.79
N LEU A 137 -8.90 -9.63 -6.73
CA LEU A 137 -8.20 -8.34 -6.88
C LEU A 137 -9.15 -7.21 -7.26
N GLN A 138 -10.12 -7.48 -8.14
CA GLN A 138 -11.17 -6.52 -8.51
C GLN A 138 -11.95 -6.03 -7.28
N ASP A 139 -12.36 -6.97 -6.42
CA ASP A 139 -13.06 -6.65 -5.17
C ASP A 139 -12.17 -5.83 -4.23
N ILE A 140 -10.92 -6.24 -4.04
CA ILE A 140 -9.95 -5.52 -3.21
C ILE A 140 -9.72 -4.09 -3.72
N LEU A 141 -9.62 -3.90 -5.03
CA LEU A 141 -9.42 -2.58 -5.65
C LEU A 141 -10.74 -1.84 -5.90
N ASN A 142 -11.88 -2.48 -5.61
CA ASN A 142 -13.21 -1.93 -5.83
C ASN A 142 -13.42 -1.39 -7.26
N HIS A 143 -12.97 -2.16 -8.23
CA HIS A 143 -13.15 -1.87 -9.65
C HIS A 143 -14.47 -2.48 -10.16
N SER A 144 -15.06 -1.86 -11.17
CA SER A 144 -16.33 -2.31 -11.74
C SER A 144 -16.22 -3.54 -12.63
N THR A 145 -15.04 -3.80 -13.22
CA THR A 145 -14.81 -4.97 -14.08
C THR A 145 -13.40 -5.53 -13.96
N PRO A 146 -13.21 -6.84 -14.26
CA PRO A 146 -11.88 -7.45 -14.32
C PRO A 146 -10.96 -6.77 -15.35
N GLN A 147 -11.50 -6.31 -16.46
CA GLN A 147 -10.73 -5.63 -17.52
C GLN A 147 -10.11 -4.33 -17.03
N ILE A 148 -10.87 -3.54 -16.25
CA ILE A 148 -10.37 -2.32 -15.60
C ILE A 148 -9.24 -2.67 -14.65
N THR A 149 -9.40 -3.75 -13.86
CA THR A 149 -8.39 -4.20 -12.91
C THR A 149 -7.08 -4.57 -13.62
N LEU A 150 -7.15 -5.40 -14.66
CA LEU A 150 -5.97 -5.80 -15.43
C LEU A 150 -5.27 -4.62 -16.09
N LYS A 151 -6.05 -3.72 -16.74
CA LYS A 151 -5.50 -2.48 -17.31
C LYS A 151 -4.85 -1.59 -16.25
N TYR A 152 -5.47 -1.47 -15.08
CA TYR A 152 -4.96 -0.65 -13.97
C TYR A 152 -3.59 -1.12 -13.48
N ILE A 153 -3.37 -2.43 -13.37
CA ILE A 153 -2.10 -3.01 -12.93
C ILE A 153 -1.07 -3.19 -14.07
N GLY A 154 -1.41 -2.80 -15.28
CA GLY A 154 -0.50 -2.84 -16.43
C GLY A 154 -0.40 -4.20 -17.13
N ILE A 155 -1.36 -5.11 -16.89
CA ILE A 155 -1.45 -6.38 -17.62
C ILE A 155 -2.10 -6.09 -19.00
N ASN A 156 -1.28 -6.14 -20.01
CA ASN A 156 -1.67 -5.89 -21.40
C ASN A 156 -2.04 -7.20 -22.14
N LYS A 157 -2.36 -7.05 -23.44
CA LYS A 157 -2.73 -8.19 -24.28
C LYS A 157 -1.56 -9.18 -24.46
N GLU A 158 -0.33 -8.67 -24.62
CA GLU A 158 0.86 -9.51 -24.80
C GLU A 158 1.12 -10.42 -23.59
N GLU A 159 0.88 -9.93 -22.37
CA GLU A 159 1.03 -10.74 -21.15
C GLU A 159 -0.07 -11.80 -21.02
N LYS A 160 -1.27 -11.52 -21.57
CA LYS A 160 -2.34 -12.55 -21.69
C LYS A 160 -1.99 -13.58 -22.75
N ASP A 161 -1.49 -13.16 -23.89
CA ASP A 161 -1.08 -14.04 -25.00
C ASP A 161 0.06 -14.96 -24.52
N ASN A 162 1.07 -14.45 -23.83
CA ASN A 162 2.13 -15.25 -23.22
C ASN A 162 1.63 -16.31 -22.22
N ILE A 163 0.55 -16.02 -21.47
CA ILE A 163 -0.06 -17.01 -20.58
C ILE A 163 -0.75 -18.10 -21.39
N LEU A 164 -1.43 -17.74 -22.48
CA LEU A 164 -2.10 -18.70 -23.36
C LEU A 164 -1.10 -19.56 -24.15
N ASP A 165 -0.01 -18.97 -24.63
CA ASP A 165 1.06 -19.66 -25.37
C ASP A 165 1.78 -20.72 -24.50
N ASN A 166 1.80 -20.52 -23.18
CA ASN A 166 2.38 -21.47 -22.22
C ASN A 166 1.32 -22.36 -21.56
N PHE A 167 0.05 -22.25 -21.97
CA PHE A 167 -1.02 -23.10 -21.45
C PHE A 167 -0.97 -24.48 -22.13
N TYR A 168 -0.73 -25.50 -21.31
CA TYR A 168 -0.71 -26.89 -21.74
C TYR A 168 -1.60 -27.73 -20.81
N ILE A 169 -2.41 -28.63 -21.39
CA ILE A 169 -3.25 -29.59 -20.67
C ILE A 169 -2.57 -30.95 -20.67
#